data_a84f4e3378055b4f751e272dfe0bfd52
#
_entry.id   a84f4e3378055b4f751e272dfe0bfd52
#
_cell.length_a   1.000
_cell.length_b   1.000
_cell.length_c   1.000
_cell.angle_alpha   90.00
_cell.angle_beta   90.00
_cell.angle_gamma   90.00
#
_symmetry.space_group_name_H-M   'P 1'
#
loop_
_entity.id
_entity.type
_entity.pdbx_description
1 polymer ?
#
loop_
_entity_poly.entity_id
_entity_poly.type
_entity_poly.pdbx_seq_one_letter_code
_entity_poly.pdbx_strand_id
1 'polypeptide(L)'
;WSLFNDPVLNQLASRVDVSNQNVAIAVGAYAQARALVREQRASLFPSVTLDGGASRSRSSGNLTTGTPGRTGSNYQVSLGGSWEPDVWGRLGRAVDSASAGAAASAADLASATLSAQGELAVNYFSLRQTDAQKALLDKTIEGFTRALEITQNRYTAGIAARTDVL
;
A
#
# COMPACT_ATOMS: atom_id res chain seq x y z
N TRP A 1 15.97 -9.79 -10.55
CA TRP A 1 15.36 -9.96 -11.89
C TRP A 1 16.40 -9.94 -13.00
N SER A 2 17.60 -9.43 -12.75
CA SER A 2 18.73 -9.41 -13.71
C SER A 2 19.12 -10.79 -14.27
N LEU A 3 18.83 -11.87 -13.55
CA LEU A 3 19.07 -13.26 -13.99
C LEU A 3 18.33 -13.63 -15.28
N PHE A 4 17.19 -13.02 -15.55
CA PHE A 4 16.40 -13.26 -16.77
C PHE A 4 16.95 -12.51 -17.98
N ASN A 5 17.89 -11.60 -17.78
CA ASN A 5 18.54 -10.78 -18.82
C ASN A 5 17.53 -10.04 -19.74
N ASP A 6 16.37 -9.71 -19.20
CA ASP A 6 15.29 -9.01 -19.89
C ASP A 6 15.17 -7.57 -19.35
N PRO A 7 15.54 -6.55 -20.14
CA PRO A 7 15.50 -5.15 -19.71
C PRO A 7 14.08 -4.63 -19.49
N VAL A 8 13.08 -5.18 -20.22
CA VAL A 8 11.68 -4.80 -20.07
C VAL A 8 11.13 -5.29 -18.74
N LEU A 9 11.41 -6.55 -18.38
CA LEU A 9 11.02 -7.11 -17.09
C LEU A 9 11.65 -6.31 -15.94
N ASN A 10 12.94 -5.98 -16.05
CA ASN A 10 13.63 -5.19 -15.02
C ASN A 10 13.00 -3.79 -14.85
N GLN A 11 12.65 -3.13 -15.94
CA GLN A 11 11.98 -1.83 -15.91
C GLN A 11 10.57 -1.92 -15.29
N LEU A 12 9.82 -2.96 -15.63
CA LEU A 12 8.48 -3.18 -15.07
C LEU A 12 8.56 -3.51 -13.58
N ALA A 13 9.52 -4.33 -13.15
CA ALA A 13 9.71 -4.68 -11.74
C ALA A 13 10.00 -3.44 -10.87
N SER A 14 10.81 -2.51 -11.36
CA SER A 14 11.08 -1.25 -10.65
C SER A 14 9.85 -0.33 -10.54
N ARG A 15 8.91 -0.42 -11.48
CA ARG A 15 7.66 0.37 -11.46
C ARG A 15 6.63 -0.17 -10.45
N VAL A 16 6.69 -1.44 -10.09
CA VAL A 16 5.80 -2.05 -9.09
C VAL A 16 5.91 -1.32 -7.76
N ASP A 17 7.12 -0.95 -7.34
CA ASP A 17 7.38 -0.28 -6.07
C ASP A 17 6.68 1.08 -5.96
N VAL A 18 6.43 1.75 -7.10
CA VAL A 18 5.85 3.09 -7.17
C VAL A 18 4.35 3.07 -7.41
N SER A 19 3.84 2.13 -8.19
CA SER A 19 2.47 2.15 -8.70
C SER A 19 1.52 1.11 -8.07
N ASN A 20 2.04 0.15 -7.32
CA ASN A 20 1.21 -0.91 -6.73
C ASN A 20 0.57 -0.45 -5.43
N GLN A 21 -0.76 -0.44 -5.36
CA GLN A 21 -1.52 0.01 -4.20
C GLN A 21 -1.32 -0.89 -2.96
N ASN A 22 -1.09 -2.19 -3.13
CA ASN A 22 -0.81 -3.10 -2.03
C ASN A 22 0.55 -2.79 -1.38
N VAL A 23 1.55 -2.42 -2.19
CA VAL A 23 2.84 -1.94 -1.69
C VAL A 23 2.66 -0.61 -0.96
N ALA A 24 1.85 0.32 -1.50
CA ALA A 24 1.55 1.60 -0.85
C ALA A 24 0.86 1.41 0.51
N ILE A 25 -0.07 0.46 0.64
CA ILE A 25 -0.70 0.09 1.92
C ILE A 25 0.36 -0.42 2.91
N ALA A 26 1.27 -1.30 2.48
CA ALA A 26 2.33 -1.83 3.33
C ALA A 26 3.32 -0.73 3.78
N VAL A 27 3.64 0.24 2.91
CA VAL A 27 4.43 1.44 3.26
C VAL A 27 3.72 2.25 4.35
N GLY A 28 2.39 2.47 4.20
CA GLY A 28 1.58 3.15 5.20
C GLY A 28 1.55 2.43 6.55
N ALA A 29 1.40 1.10 6.55
CA ALA A 29 1.43 0.27 7.75
C ALA A 29 2.80 0.35 8.47
N TYR A 30 3.89 0.30 7.71
CA TYR A 30 5.24 0.47 8.27
C TYR A 30 5.44 1.87 8.87
N ALA A 31 4.97 2.93 8.19
CA ALA A 31 5.04 4.29 8.71
C ALA A 31 4.24 4.44 10.01
N GLN A 32 3.06 3.81 10.12
CA GLN A 32 2.24 3.74 11.33
C GLN A 32 2.98 3.02 12.46
N ALA A 33 3.56 1.86 12.20
CA ALA A 33 4.32 1.10 13.19
C ALA A 33 5.51 1.91 13.74
N ARG A 34 6.22 2.65 12.88
CA ARG A 34 7.28 3.58 13.32
C ARG A 34 6.75 4.75 14.15
N ALA A 35 5.54 5.23 13.89
CA ALA A 35 4.90 6.27 14.71
C ALA A 35 4.57 5.75 16.11
N LEU A 36 4.08 4.50 16.23
CA LEU A 36 3.84 3.85 17.53
C LEU A 36 5.11 3.70 18.35
N VAL A 37 6.25 3.39 17.74
CA VAL A 37 7.54 3.39 18.47
C VAL A 37 7.84 4.76 19.08
N ARG A 38 7.60 5.85 18.34
CA ARG A 38 7.81 7.21 18.87
C ARG A 38 6.83 7.55 19.99
N GLU A 39 5.57 7.11 19.86
CA GLU A 39 4.55 7.27 20.90
C GLU A 39 4.97 6.55 22.19
N GLN A 40 5.38 5.27 22.10
CA GLN A 40 5.86 4.53 23.26
C GLN A 40 7.11 5.15 23.89
N ARG A 41 8.02 5.69 23.08
CA ARG A 41 9.18 6.43 23.59
C ARG A 41 8.78 7.72 24.29
N ALA A 42 7.76 8.41 23.82
CA ALA A 42 7.28 9.64 24.44
C ALA A 42 6.76 9.39 25.87
N SER A 43 6.20 8.21 26.14
CA SER A 43 5.72 7.85 27.49
C SER A 43 6.81 7.71 28.55
N LEU A 44 8.10 7.65 28.16
CA LEU A 44 9.23 7.68 29.06
C LEU A 44 9.52 9.10 29.64
N PHE A 45 8.98 10.13 29.01
CA PHE A 45 9.18 11.53 29.37
C PHE A 45 7.97 12.10 30.08
N PRO A 46 8.16 13.14 30.90
CA PRO A 46 7.06 13.87 31.54
C PRO A 46 6.07 14.43 30.50
N SER A 47 4.77 14.28 30.75
CA SER A 47 3.76 15.02 30.05
C SER A 47 3.51 16.37 30.68
N VAL A 48 3.43 17.43 29.90
CA VAL A 48 3.14 18.80 30.36
C VAL A 48 1.88 19.26 29.67
N THR A 49 0.87 19.68 30.45
CA THR A 49 -0.38 20.22 29.95
C THR A 49 -0.53 21.69 30.34
N LEU A 50 -1.00 22.49 29.41
CA LEU A 50 -1.39 23.88 29.63
C LEU A 50 -2.89 24.01 29.35
N ASP A 51 -3.66 24.29 30.37
CA ASP A 51 -5.10 24.45 30.29
C ASP A 51 -5.48 25.91 30.47
N GLY A 52 -6.34 26.42 29.58
CA GLY A 52 -6.91 27.75 29.63
C GLY A 52 -8.43 27.69 29.61
N GLY A 53 -9.09 28.35 30.54
CA GLY A 53 -10.52 28.43 30.63
C GLY A 53 -11.00 29.87 30.83
N ALA A 54 -12.09 30.25 30.15
CA ALA A 54 -12.81 31.49 30.41
C ALA A 54 -14.28 31.16 30.62
N SER A 55 -14.82 31.61 31.71
CA SER A 55 -16.25 31.45 32.00
C SER A 55 -16.87 32.78 32.40
N ARG A 56 -18.11 33.01 31.93
CA ARG A 56 -18.92 34.15 32.34
C ARG A 56 -20.23 33.63 32.87
N SER A 57 -20.52 33.94 34.12
CA SER A 57 -21.74 33.54 34.81
C SER A 57 -22.51 34.75 35.34
N ARG A 58 -23.84 34.63 35.36
CA ARG A 58 -24.73 35.62 36.00
C ARG A 58 -25.53 34.88 37.04
N SER A 59 -25.41 35.33 38.28
CA SER A 59 -26.24 34.84 39.38
C SER A 59 -27.64 35.51 39.29
N SER A 60 -28.69 34.73 39.57
CA SER A 60 -30.02 35.27 39.69
C SER A 60 -30.20 36.04 41.00
N GLY A 61 -30.72 37.26 40.93
CA GLY A 61 -31.00 38.08 42.13
C GLY A 61 -32.22 37.59 42.96
N ASN A 62 -32.98 36.58 42.49
CA ASN A 62 -34.19 36.10 43.16
C ASN A 62 -33.93 35.02 44.23
N LEU A 63 -32.70 34.53 44.37
CA LEU A 63 -32.35 33.45 45.33
C LEU A 63 -31.94 33.96 46.71
N THR A 64 -31.64 35.24 46.88
CA THR A 64 -31.34 35.86 48.17
C THR A 64 -31.94 37.23 48.24
N THR A 65 -32.71 37.46 49.29
CA THR A 65 -33.42 38.71 49.55
C THR A 65 -32.49 39.92 49.50
N GLY A 66 -32.62 40.75 48.45
CA GLY A 66 -32.03 42.09 48.43
C GLY A 66 -30.71 42.28 47.70
N THR A 67 -30.15 41.22 47.00
CA THR A 67 -28.90 41.42 46.27
C THR A 67 -29.15 41.39 44.76
N PRO A 68 -28.80 42.45 44.00
CA PRO A 68 -28.94 42.43 42.54
C PRO A 68 -28.09 41.31 41.90
N GLY A 69 -28.65 40.63 40.88
CA GLY A 69 -27.89 39.59 40.15
C GLY A 69 -26.58 40.13 39.58
N ARG A 70 -25.48 39.52 39.97
CA ARG A 70 -24.12 39.94 39.57
C ARG A 70 -23.62 39.08 38.42
N THR A 71 -23.10 39.73 37.39
CA THR A 71 -22.36 39.04 36.30
C THR A 71 -20.88 39.02 36.65
N GLY A 72 -20.28 37.85 36.70
CA GLY A 72 -18.85 37.67 36.91
C GLY A 72 -18.17 36.97 35.72
N SER A 73 -16.98 37.35 35.39
CA SER A 73 -16.09 36.63 34.46
C SER A 73 -14.97 36.03 35.25
N ASN A 74 -14.69 34.77 34.98
CA ASN A 74 -13.55 34.03 35.57
C ASN A 74 -12.62 33.57 34.44
N TYR A 75 -11.37 33.84 34.58
CA TYR A 75 -10.29 33.39 33.71
C TYR A 75 -9.35 32.52 34.50
N GLN A 76 -9.05 31.34 33.97
CA GLN A 76 -8.16 30.40 34.63
C GLN A 76 -7.10 29.93 33.62
N VAL A 77 -5.85 29.92 34.06
CA VAL A 77 -4.74 29.29 33.35
C VAL A 77 -4.08 28.36 34.32
N SER A 78 -3.90 27.09 33.97
CA SER A 78 -3.23 26.11 34.80
C SER A 78 -2.17 25.35 33.97
N LEU A 79 -1.02 25.11 34.60
CA LEU A 79 0.06 24.29 34.10
C LEU A 79 0.10 23.02 34.94
N GLY A 80 -0.12 21.87 34.30
CA GLY A 80 -0.05 20.56 34.92
C GLY A 80 1.14 19.77 34.39
N GLY A 81 1.68 18.86 35.19
CA GLY A 81 2.71 17.93 34.75
C GLY A 81 2.52 16.57 35.43
N SER A 82 2.70 15.49 34.69
CA SER A 82 2.73 14.14 35.23
C SER A 82 3.87 13.33 34.65
N TRP A 83 4.50 12.53 35.48
CA TRP A 83 5.58 11.64 35.08
C TRP A 83 5.59 10.38 35.94
N GLU A 84 5.77 9.24 35.27
CA GLU A 84 5.91 7.92 35.88
C GLU A 84 7.32 7.40 35.57
N PRO A 85 8.25 7.40 36.53
CA PRO A 85 9.57 6.83 36.31
C PRO A 85 9.47 5.32 36.09
N ASP A 86 10.16 4.80 35.07
CA ASP A 86 10.14 3.39 34.69
C ASP A 86 11.07 2.52 35.57
N VAL A 87 10.78 2.45 36.85
CA VAL A 87 11.62 1.72 37.84
C VAL A 87 11.64 0.20 37.55
N TRP A 88 10.55 -0.33 37.05
CA TRP A 88 10.40 -1.77 36.78
C TRP A 88 10.60 -2.16 35.31
N GLY A 89 10.95 -1.22 34.45
CA GLY A 89 11.17 -1.47 33.02
C GLY A 89 9.92 -1.75 32.21
N ARG A 90 8.73 -1.41 32.70
CA ARG A 90 7.44 -1.63 31.99
C ARG A 90 7.38 -0.79 30.72
N LEU A 91 7.70 0.48 30.80
CA LEU A 91 7.67 1.40 29.67
C LEU A 91 8.80 1.09 28.67
N GLY A 92 9.98 0.76 29.14
CA GLY A 92 11.09 0.31 28.30
C GLY A 92 10.73 -0.93 27.48
N ARG A 93 10.10 -1.94 28.12
CA ARG A 93 9.64 -3.15 27.41
C ARG A 93 8.50 -2.87 26.42
N ALA A 94 7.66 -1.87 26.67
CA ALA A 94 6.64 -1.42 25.71
C ALA A 94 7.30 -0.83 24.44
N VAL A 95 8.39 -0.06 24.61
CA VAL A 95 9.20 0.45 23.48
C VAL A 95 9.83 -0.70 22.71
N ASP A 96 10.40 -1.70 23.38
CA ASP A 96 11.00 -2.87 22.75
C ASP A 96 9.95 -3.66 21.94
N SER A 97 8.77 -3.86 22.51
CA SER A 97 7.63 -4.52 21.83
C SER A 97 7.20 -3.75 20.57
N ALA A 98 7.03 -2.42 20.68
CA ALA A 98 6.69 -1.58 19.54
C ALA A 98 7.78 -1.60 18.47
N SER A 99 9.06 -1.62 18.88
CA SER A 99 10.21 -1.72 17.96
C SER A 99 10.23 -3.04 17.20
N ALA A 100 9.95 -4.16 17.91
CA ALA A 100 9.80 -5.47 17.27
C ALA A 100 8.61 -5.49 16.28
N GLY A 101 7.49 -4.86 16.63
CA GLY A 101 6.34 -4.68 15.73
C GLY A 101 6.69 -3.88 14.47
N ALA A 102 7.50 -2.81 14.62
CA ALA A 102 7.97 -2.04 13.46
C ALA A 102 8.91 -2.85 12.57
N ALA A 103 9.76 -3.71 13.17
CA ALA A 103 10.61 -4.62 12.38
C ALA A 103 9.80 -5.67 11.63
N ALA A 104 8.75 -6.22 12.25
CA ALA A 104 7.81 -7.13 11.57
C ALA A 104 7.12 -6.45 10.39
N SER A 105 6.60 -5.23 10.59
CA SER A 105 5.95 -4.47 9.51
C SER A 105 6.91 -4.10 8.37
N ALA A 106 8.20 -3.93 8.65
CA ALA A 106 9.22 -3.75 7.61
C ALA A 106 9.43 -5.02 6.78
N ALA A 107 9.40 -6.19 7.43
CA ALA A 107 9.48 -7.48 6.74
C ALA A 107 8.23 -7.76 5.89
N ASP A 108 7.05 -7.39 6.39
CA ASP A 108 5.79 -7.49 5.66
C ASP A 108 5.81 -6.62 4.39
N LEU A 109 6.35 -5.40 4.47
CA LEU A 109 6.54 -4.54 3.30
C LEU A 109 7.46 -5.19 2.26
N ALA A 110 8.59 -5.76 2.69
CA ALA A 110 9.49 -6.46 1.78
C ALA A 110 8.82 -7.67 1.12
N SER A 111 8.01 -8.43 1.88
CA SER A 111 7.22 -9.56 1.39
C SER A 111 6.16 -9.13 0.38
N ALA A 112 5.43 -8.04 0.65
CA ALA A 112 4.42 -7.50 -0.25
C ALA A 112 5.04 -7.04 -1.58
N THR A 113 6.19 -6.36 -1.52
CA THR A 113 6.94 -5.94 -2.71
C THR A 113 7.38 -7.15 -3.55
N LEU A 114 7.98 -8.16 -2.90
CA LEU A 114 8.42 -9.37 -3.59
C LEU A 114 7.26 -10.13 -4.23
N SER A 115 6.13 -10.25 -3.53
CA SER A 115 4.93 -10.92 -4.05
C SER A 115 4.37 -10.19 -5.28
N ALA A 116 4.29 -8.87 -5.23
CA ALA A 116 3.80 -8.07 -6.36
C ALA A 116 4.74 -8.15 -7.58
N GLN A 117 6.05 -8.17 -7.34
CA GLN A 117 7.04 -8.38 -8.42
C GLN A 117 6.96 -9.80 -8.98
N GLY A 118 6.73 -10.81 -8.13
CA GLY A 118 6.54 -12.21 -8.56
C GLY A 118 5.31 -12.38 -9.45
N GLU A 119 4.18 -11.79 -9.05
CA GLU A 119 2.95 -11.79 -9.85
C GLU A 119 3.15 -11.09 -11.20
N LEU A 120 3.83 -9.95 -11.22
CA LEU A 120 4.21 -9.26 -12.46
C LEU A 120 5.02 -10.19 -13.38
N ALA A 121 6.01 -10.88 -12.85
CA ALA A 121 6.86 -11.76 -13.64
C ALA A 121 6.07 -12.92 -14.26
N VAL A 122 5.18 -13.56 -13.49
CA VAL A 122 4.29 -14.63 -13.99
C VAL A 122 3.43 -14.12 -15.12
N ASN A 123 2.77 -12.98 -14.95
CA ASN A 123 1.91 -12.37 -15.97
C ASN A 123 2.70 -11.95 -17.21
N TYR A 124 3.90 -11.41 -17.03
CA TYR A 124 4.78 -11.04 -18.14
C TYR A 124 5.18 -12.24 -18.99
N PHE A 125 5.62 -13.34 -18.38
CA PHE A 125 6.00 -14.55 -19.12
C PHE A 125 4.79 -15.22 -19.78
N SER A 126 3.62 -15.20 -19.14
CA SER A 126 2.37 -15.68 -19.75
C SER A 126 2.01 -14.87 -21.00
N LEU A 127 2.14 -13.55 -20.94
CA LEU A 127 1.93 -12.68 -22.11
C LEU A 127 2.92 -13.01 -23.23
N ARG A 128 4.21 -13.14 -22.92
CA ARG A 128 5.25 -13.48 -23.91
C ARG A 128 5.02 -14.85 -24.57
N GLN A 129 4.53 -15.82 -23.77
CA GLN A 129 4.13 -17.13 -24.31
C GLN A 129 2.98 -17.00 -25.29
N THR A 130 1.96 -16.21 -24.94
CA THR A 130 0.79 -15.99 -25.82
C THR A 130 1.18 -15.27 -27.11
N ASP A 131 2.07 -14.27 -27.02
CA ASP A 131 2.61 -13.59 -28.20
C ASP A 131 3.37 -14.56 -29.14
N ALA A 132 4.17 -15.46 -28.54
CA ALA A 132 4.89 -16.48 -29.32
C ALA A 132 3.93 -17.48 -29.99
N GLN A 133 2.87 -17.89 -29.28
CA GLN A 133 1.82 -18.76 -29.85
C GLN A 133 1.09 -18.06 -30.99
N LYS A 134 0.73 -16.79 -30.81
CA LYS A 134 0.10 -16.00 -31.87
C LYS A 134 0.98 -15.93 -33.12
N ALA A 135 2.27 -15.59 -32.96
CA ALA A 135 3.21 -15.52 -34.07
C ALA A 135 3.38 -16.88 -34.80
N LEU A 136 3.31 -17.99 -34.07
CA LEU A 136 3.32 -19.34 -34.68
C LEU A 136 2.05 -19.60 -35.48
N LEU A 137 0.88 -19.25 -34.93
CA LEU A 137 -0.41 -19.42 -35.64
C LEU A 137 -0.48 -18.54 -36.88
N ASP A 138 -0.03 -17.31 -36.83
CA ASP A 138 0.02 -16.42 -37.99
C ASP A 138 0.87 -17.03 -39.13
N LYS A 139 2.04 -17.56 -38.82
CA LYS A 139 2.89 -18.29 -39.80
C LYS A 139 2.24 -19.56 -40.34
N THR A 140 1.48 -20.29 -39.49
CA THR A 140 0.77 -21.49 -39.87
C THR A 140 -0.36 -21.16 -40.85
N ILE A 141 -1.13 -20.10 -40.61
CA ILE A 141 -2.17 -19.59 -41.50
C ILE A 141 -1.57 -19.21 -42.86
N GLU A 142 -0.44 -18.48 -42.86
CA GLU A 142 0.27 -18.13 -44.07
C GLU A 142 0.65 -19.39 -44.90
N GLY A 143 1.20 -20.41 -44.20
CA GLY A 143 1.54 -21.68 -44.80
C GLY A 143 0.33 -22.41 -45.43
N PHE A 144 -0.81 -22.49 -44.72
CA PHE A 144 -2.02 -23.11 -45.24
C PHE A 144 -2.64 -22.31 -46.38
N THR A 145 -2.63 -20.98 -46.30
CA THR A 145 -3.12 -20.12 -47.42
C THR A 145 -2.31 -20.39 -48.67
N ARG A 146 -1.00 -20.50 -48.57
CA ARG A 146 -0.14 -20.82 -49.71
C ARG A 146 -0.38 -22.23 -50.27
N ALA A 147 -0.60 -23.23 -49.39
CA ALA A 147 -0.93 -24.58 -49.78
C ALA A 147 -2.29 -24.63 -50.55
N LEU A 148 -3.28 -23.89 -50.06
CA LEU A 148 -4.57 -23.75 -50.71
C LEU A 148 -4.43 -23.14 -52.12
N GLU A 149 -3.69 -22.05 -52.28
CA GLU A 149 -3.43 -21.43 -53.58
C GLU A 149 -2.79 -22.42 -54.57
N ILE A 150 -1.79 -23.19 -54.11
CA ILE A 150 -1.16 -24.20 -54.94
C ILE A 150 -2.15 -25.27 -55.36
N THR A 151 -2.99 -25.76 -54.44
CA THR A 151 -4.00 -26.79 -54.73
C THR A 151 -5.08 -26.27 -55.68
N GLN A 152 -5.55 -25.02 -55.50
CA GLN A 152 -6.46 -24.36 -56.41
C GLN A 152 -5.88 -24.20 -57.82
N ASN A 153 -4.63 -23.81 -57.96
CA ASN A 153 -3.93 -23.72 -59.24
C ASN A 153 -3.79 -25.09 -59.92
N ARG A 154 -3.54 -26.15 -59.15
CA ARG A 154 -3.49 -27.53 -59.67
C ARG A 154 -4.86 -28.02 -60.11
N TYR A 155 -5.91 -27.67 -59.40
CA TYR A 155 -7.29 -27.97 -59.80
C TYR A 155 -7.69 -27.25 -61.10
N THR A 156 -7.40 -25.96 -61.23
CA THR A 156 -7.69 -25.18 -62.44
C THR A 156 -6.88 -25.68 -63.64
N ALA A 157 -5.69 -26.23 -63.41
CA ALA A 157 -4.87 -26.89 -64.43
C ALA A 157 -5.34 -28.32 -64.75
N GLY A 158 -6.38 -28.85 -64.09
CA GLY A 158 -6.90 -30.20 -64.32
C GLY A 158 -6.04 -31.33 -63.72
N ILE A 159 -5.10 -31.02 -62.82
CA ILE A 159 -4.15 -31.98 -62.21
C ILE A 159 -4.65 -32.52 -60.86
N ALA A 160 -5.51 -31.77 -60.15
CA ALA A 160 -6.06 -32.15 -58.86
C ALA A 160 -7.57 -32.29 -58.90
N ALA A 161 -8.14 -33.14 -58.03
CA ALA A 161 -9.58 -33.29 -57.89
C ALA A 161 -10.20 -32.16 -57.08
N ARG A 162 -11.50 -31.88 -57.25
CA ARG A 162 -12.21 -30.87 -56.46
C ARG A 162 -12.22 -31.18 -54.97
N THR A 163 -12.17 -32.44 -54.58
CA THR A 163 -12.09 -32.91 -53.20
C THR A 163 -10.80 -32.53 -52.52
N ASP A 164 -9.73 -32.23 -53.26
CA ASP A 164 -8.45 -31.83 -52.71
C ASP A 164 -8.39 -30.32 -52.33
N VAL A 165 -9.38 -29.56 -52.84
CA VAL A 165 -9.50 -28.09 -52.58
C VAL A 165 -10.51 -27.80 -51.46
N LEU A 166 -11.39 -28.74 -51.13
CA LEU A 166 -12.39 -28.61 -50.06
C LEU A 166 -11.78 -28.94 -48.69
#